data_0b39c9bf7d3df92dc27de8a8ae845c9a
#
_entry.id   0b39c9bf7d3df92dc27de8a8ae845c9a
#
_cell.length_a   1.000
_cell.length_b   1.000
_cell.length_c   1.000
_cell.angle_alpha   90.00
_cell.angle_beta   90.00
_cell.angle_gamma   90.00
#
_symmetry.space_group_name_H-M   'P 1'
#
loop_
_entity.id
_entity.type
_entity.pdbx_description
1 polymer ?
#
loop_
_entity_poly.entity_id
_entity_poly.type
_entity_poly.pdbx_seq_one_letter_code
_entity_poly.pdbx_strand_id
1 'polypeptide(L)'
;TALCDLRLMNKQFVDENITYNSLLYLELIFTMNGKCTASQIADLLHISKPAVTLKINELIRKGLVTKEPDPKDRRKNCLFVNEEAIPKYKVYRMQDNEAIKRITEKYTSEDVSKFCDMLDMISQINFEEINGG
;
A
#
# COMPACT_ATOMS: atom_id res chain seq x y z
N THR A 1 -0.82 -5.29 -3.02
CA THR A 1 -1.00 -6.72 -2.79
C THR A 1 -2.46 -7.05 -2.47
N ALA A 2 -2.83 -8.30 -2.61
CA ALA A 2 -4.19 -8.80 -2.33
C ALA A 2 -4.64 -8.50 -0.89
N LEU A 3 -3.75 -8.60 0.08
CA LEU A 3 -4.04 -8.30 1.48
C LEU A 3 -4.33 -6.80 1.67
N CYS A 4 -3.61 -5.95 0.99
CA CYS A 4 -3.83 -4.51 0.98
C CYS A 4 -5.24 -4.17 0.48
N ASP A 5 -5.66 -4.77 -0.64
CA ASP A 5 -7.00 -4.53 -1.20
C ASP A 5 -8.11 -5.01 -0.27
N LEU A 6 -7.92 -6.16 0.38
CA LEU A 6 -8.88 -6.67 1.35
C LEU A 6 -9.07 -5.69 2.52
N ARG A 7 -7.99 -5.09 3.01
CA ARG A 7 -8.04 -4.05 4.03
C ARG A 7 -8.82 -2.84 3.57
N LEU A 8 -8.55 -2.39 2.35
CA LEU A 8 -9.19 -1.21 1.79
C LEU A 8 -10.67 -1.43 1.51
N MET A 9 -11.07 -2.66 1.22
CA MET A 9 -12.48 -3.02 1.09
C MET A 9 -13.22 -3.01 2.42
N ASN A 10 -12.52 -3.26 3.51
CA ASN A 10 -13.10 -3.28 4.84
C ASN A 10 -13.08 -1.87 5.46
N LYS A 11 -13.97 -1.02 5.00
CA LYS A 11 -14.06 0.42 5.29
C LYS A 11 -14.04 0.87 6.77
N GLN A 12 -13.75 -0.01 7.71
CA GLN A 12 -13.64 0.35 9.14
C GLN A 12 -12.50 1.34 9.44
N PHE A 13 -11.78 1.79 8.41
CA PHE A 13 -10.47 2.39 8.55
C PHE A 13 -10.30 3.74 7.96
N VAL A 14 -11.34 4.25 7.36
CA VAL A 14 -11.24 5.51 6.66
C VAL A 14 -11.27 6.64 7.68
N ASP A 15 -10.12 7.21 7.98
CA ASP A 15 -10.05 8.60 8.38
C ASP A 15 -10.74 9.40 7.26
N GLU A 16 -11.75 10.20 7.60
CA GLU A 16 -12.55 10.98 6.64
C GLU A 16 -11.70 11.86 5.70
N ASN A 17 -10.45 12.12 6.09
CA ASN A 17 -9.51 12.96 5.34
C ASN A 17 -8.60 12.18 4.38
N ILE A 18 -8.67 10.86 4.37
CA ILE A 18 -7.81 10.02 3.53
C ILE A 18 -8.67 9.24 2.55
N THR A 19 -8.46 9.48 1.25
CA THR A 19 -9.19 8.77 0.20
C THR A 19 -8.68 7.34 0.06
N TYR A 20 -9.51 6.47 -0.55
CA TYR A 20 -9.13 5.10 -0.91
C TYR A 20 -7.82 5.08 -1.72
N ASN A 21 -7.71 5.95 -2.72
CA ASN A 21 -6.53 6.03 -3.56
C ASN A 21 -5.27 6.39 -2.76
N SER A 22 -5.40 7.33 -1.82
CA SER A 22 -4.30 7.69 -0.92
C SER A 22 -3.87 6.52 -0.04
N LEU A 23 -4.83 5.76 0.51
CA LEU A 23 -4.54 4.57 1.31
C LEU A 23 -3.78 3.51 0.50
N LEU A 24 -4.13 3.30 -0.76
CA LEU A 24 -3.43 2.37 -1.63
C LEU A 24 -1.95 2.75 -1.78
N TYR A 25 -1.67 4.03 -2.04
CA TYR A 25 -0.28 4.51 -2.10
C TYR A 25 0.47 4.33 -0.78
N LEU A 26 -0.17 4.67 0.34
CA LEU A 26 0.44 4.53 1.66
C LEU A 26 0.77 3.06 1.96
N GLU A 27 -0.12 2.13 1.65
CA GLU A 27 0.11 0.70 1.83
C GLU A 27 1.28 0.20 0.97
N LEU A 28 1.37 0.60 -0.28
CA LEU A 28 2.47 0.23 -1.15
C LEU A 28 3.81 0.77 -0.62
N ILE A 29 3.85 2.02 -0.25
CA ILE A 29 5.06 2.67 0.28
C ILE A 29 5.51 1.99 1.56
N PHE A 30 4.59 1.72 2.48
CA PHE A 30 4.89 1.05 3.74
C PHE A 30 5.40 -0.36 3.53
N THR A 31 4.73 -1.15 2.68
CA THR A 31 5.10 -2.54 2.40
C THR A 31 6.50 -2.65 1.80
N MET A 32 6.91 -1.71 0.98
CA MET A 32 8.23 -1.71 0.35
C MET A 32 9.34 -1.21 1.29
N ASN A 33 8.98 -0.70 2.45
CA ASN A 33 9.90 -0.37 3.56
C ASN A 33 11.15 0.41 3.14
N GLY A 34 10.96 1.59 2.56
CA GLY A 34 12.04 2.47 2.15
C GLY A 34 12.73 2.09 0.84
N LYS A 35 12.27 1.06 0.17
CA LYS A 35 12.76 0.67 -1.17
C LYS A 35 11.83 1.14 -2.28
N CYS A 36 10.82 1.91 -1.95
CA CYS A 36 9.79 2.35 -2.88
C CYS A 36 10.20 3.63 -3.59
N THR A 37 10.16 3.61 -4.92
CA THR A 37 10.32 4.78 -5.77
C THR A 37 9.04 5.07 -6.54
N ALA A 38 8.89 6.30 -7.04
CA ALA A 38 7.74 6.66 -7.88
C ALA A 38 7.64 5.76 -9.12
N SER A 39 8.77 5.40 -9.72
CA SER A 39 8.81 4.52 -10.89
C SER A 39 8.28 3.11 -10.57
N GLN A 40 8.62 2.57 -9.41
CA GLN A 40 8.14 1.26 -8.97
C GLN A 40 6.63 1.27 -8.73
N ILE A 41 6.10 2.33 -8.14
CA ILE A 41 4.65 2.47 -7.95
C ILE A 41 3.94 2.54 -9.30
N ALA A 42 4.48 3.32 -10.24
CA ALA A 42 3.92 3.44 -11.59
C ALA A 42 3.84 2.07 -12.29
N ASP A 43 4.90 1.27 -12.18
CA ASP A 43 4.94 -0.08 -12.74
C ASP A 43 3.92 -1.00 -12.06
N LEU A 44 3.83 -0.97 -10.73
CA LEU A 44 2.91 -1.82 -9.98
C LEU A 44 1.44 -1.48 -10.23
N LEU A 45 1.12 -0.21 -10.37
CA LEU A 45 -0.26 0.26 -10.58
C LEU A 45 -0.65 0.37 -12.05
N HIS A 46 0.31 0.16 -12.97
CA HIS A 46 0.10 0.31 -14.42
C HIS A 46 -0.44 1.69 -14.80
N ILE A 47 0.10 2.73 -14.18
CA ILE A 47 -0.23 4.12 -14.46
C ILE A 47 1.03 4.90 -14.83
N SER A 48 0.86 6.10 -15.37
CA SER A 48 1.99 6.91 -15.80
C SER A 48 2.81 7.42 -14.61
N LYS A 49 4.11 7.55 -14.80
CA LYS A 49 5.01 8.11 -13.80
C LYS A 49 4.63 9.55 -13.42
N PRO A 50 4.26 10.45 -14.34
CA PRO A 50 3.78 11.79 -13.96
C PRO A 50 2.57 11.77 -13.04
N ALA A 51 1.60 10.88 -13.26
CA ALA A 51 0.43 10.74 -12.40
C ALA A 51 0.83 10.31 -10.98
N VAL A 52 1.73 9.35 -10.87
CA VAL A 52 2.27 8.91 -9.56
C VAL A 52 3.01 10.06 -8.88
N THR A 53 3.83 10.79 -9.60
CA THR A 53 4.59 11.92 -9.05
C THR A 53 3.67 13.01 -8.48
N LEU A 54 2.58 13.34 -9.19
CA LEU A 54 1.58 14.28 -8.70
C LEU A 54 0.95 13.80 -7.38
N LYS A 55 0.58 12.53 -7.32
CA LYS A 55 -0.04 11.96 -6.11
C LYS A 55 0.94 11.94 -4.93
N ILE A 56 2.18 11.53 -5.17
CA ILE A 56 3.22 11.52 -4.13
C ILE A 56 3.47 12.93 -3.61
N ASN A 57 3.56 13.92 -4.48
CA ASN A 57 3.75 15.30 -4.06
C ASN A 57 2.57 15.81 -3.22
N GLU A 58 1.35 15.41 -3.56
CA GLU A 58 0.16 15.68 -2.74
C GLU A 58 0.29 15.07 -1.34
N LEU A 59 0.68 13.80 -1.26
CA LEU A 59 0.86 13.10 0.02
C LEU A 59 1.98 13.71 0.87
N ILE A 60 3.06 14.18 0.24
CA ILE A 60 4.14 14.88 0.92
C ILE A 60 3.63 16.22 1.49
N ARG A 61 2.88 16.99 0.71
CA ARG A 61 2.31 18.26 1.18
C ARG A 61 1.37 18.08 2.36
N LYS A 62 0.65 16.97 2.40
CA LYS A 62 -0.24 16.61 3.52
C LYS A 62 0.52 16.06 4.73
N GLY A 63 1.83 15.89 4.64
CA GLY A 63 2.65 15.35 5.72
C GLY A 63 2.52 13.85 5.93
N LEU A 64 1.92 13.12 4.98
CA LEU A 64 1.67 11.68 5.08
C LEU A 64 2.84 10.82 4.58
N VAL A 65 3.65 11.37 3.70
CA VAL A 65 4.81 10.70 3.08
C VAL A 65 6.02 11.60 3.17
N THR A 66 7.18 11.01 3.42
CA THR A 66 8.48 11.69 3.35
C THR A 66 9.32 11.08 2.23
N LYS A 67 10.25 11.87 1.73
CA LYS A 67 11.12 11.51 0.63
C LYS A 67 12.57 11.70 1.05
N GLU A 68 13.39 10.66 0.89
CA GLU A 68 14.79 10.70 1.24
C GLU A 68 15.65 10.20 0.08
N PRO A 69 16.85 10.78 -0.16
CA PRO A 69 17.75 10.27 -1.18
C PRO A 69 18.17 8.83 -0.87
N ASP A 70 18.26 8.00 -1.91
CA ASP A 70 18.80 6.65 -1.77
C ASP A 70 20.29 6.74 -1.39
N PRO A 71 20.73 6.07 -0.31
CA PRO A 71 22.15 6.07 0.08
C PRO A 71 23.09 5.52 -0.99
N LYS A 72 22.60 4.64 -1.84
CA LYS A 72 23.39 4.00 -2.92
C LYS A 72 23.36 4.76 -4.23
N ASP A 73 22.27 5.50 -4.51
CA ASP A 73 22.11 6.29 -5.72
C ASP A 73 21.31 7.56 -5.42
N ARG A 74 22.02 8.68 -5.21
CA ARG A 74 21.44 9.97 -4.86
C ARG A 74 20.50 10.54 -5.92
N ARG A 75 20.49 9.97 -7.13
CA ARG A 75 19.55 10.38 -8.18
C ARG A 75 18.16 9.81 -7.94
N LYS A 76 18.03 8.80 -7.07
CA LYS A 76 16.77 8.18 -6.69
C LYS A 76 16.34 8.66 -5.33
N ASN A 77 15.03 8.75 -5.14
CA ASN A 77 14.44 9.08 -3.86
C ASN A 77 13.60 7.88 -3.38
N CYS A 78 13.81 7.53 -2.13
CA CYS A 78 13.01 6.52 -1.44
C CYS A 78 11.88 7.18 -0.68
N LEU A 79 10.74 6.53 -0.64
CA LEU A 79 9.53 7.04 -0.01
C LEU A 79 9.25 6.30 1.30
N PHE A 80 8.78 7.05 2.30
CA PHE A 80 8.43 6.54 3.62
C PHE A 80 7.09 7.09 4.05
N VAL A 81 6.28 6.26 4.71
CA VAL A 81 5.04 6.72 5.34
C VAL A 81 5.36 7.40 6.67
N ASN A 82 4.77 8.56 6.90
CA ASN A 82 4.82 9.21 8.20
C ASN A 82 3.72 8.66 9.10
N GLU A 83 4.03 7.60 9.83
CA GLU A 83 3.06 6.90 10.68
C GLU A 83 2.50 7.78 11.79
N GLU A 84 3.25 8.75 12.28
CA GLU A 84 2.81 9.66 13.33
C GLU A 84 1.67 10.57 12.88
N ALA A 85 1.60 10.88 11.59
CA ALA A 85 0.52 11.67 11.01
C ALA A 85 -0.80 10.90 10.93
N ILE A 86 -0.76 9.58 11.07
CA ILE A 86 -1.94 8.72 10.94
C ILE A 86 -1.96 7.69 12.09
N PRO A 87 -2.25 8.11 13.33
CA PRO A 87 -2.18 7.21 14.48
C PRO A 87 -3.08 5.97 14.36
N LYS A 88 -4.27 6.13 13.79
CA LYS A 88 -5.20 5.01 13.55
C LYS A 88 -4.64 3.98 12.61
N TYR A 89 -3.83 4.38 11.65
CA TYR A 89 -3.19 3.52 10.68
C TYR A 89 -2.20 2.54 11.34
N LYS A 90 -1.43 3.04 12.30
CA LYS A 90 -0.48 2.21 13.06
C LYS A 90 -1.19 1.10 13.83
N VAL A 91 -2.26 1.44 14.56
CA VAL A 91 -3.04 0.46 15.32
C VAL A 91 -3.59 -0.63 14.41
N TYR A 92 -4.06 -0.26 13.27
CA TYR A 92 -4.63 -1.18 12.30
C TYR A 92 -3.60 -2.15 11.72
N ARG A 93 -2.45 -1.65 11.37
CA ARG A 93 -1.39 -2.53 10.89
C ARG A 93 -0.97 -3.56 11.95
N MET A 94 -1.00 -3.18 13.21
CA MET A 94 -0.74 -4.11 14.31
C MET A 94 -1.79 -5.22 14.38
N GLN A 95 -3.07 -4.88 14.22
CA GLN A 95 -4.16 -5.85 14.20
C GLN A 95 -4.04 -6.80 13.01
N ASP A 96 -3.69 -6.29 11.84
CA ASP A 96 -3.50 -7.12 10.65
C ASP A 96 -2.32 -8.07 10.78
N ASN A 97 -1.22 -7.61 11.35
CA ASN A 97 -0.06 -8.45 11.59
C ASN A 97 -0.38 -9.60 12.55
N GLU A 98 -1.20 -9.35 13.57
CA GLU A 98 -1.67 -10.39 14.48
C GLU A 98 -2.58 -11.39 13.76
N ALA A 99 -3.47 -10.93 12.90
CA ALA A 99 -4.32 -11.78 12.09
C ALA A 99 -3.50 -12.70 11.17
N ILE A 100 -2.50 -12.15 10.49
CA ILE A 100 -1.59 -12.91 9.63
C ILE A 100 -0.86 -13.97 10.45
N LYS A 101 -0.36 -13.62 11.61
CA LYS A 101 0.33 -14.54 12.51
C LYS A 101 -0.58 -15.72 12.90
N ARG A 102 -1.81 -15.45 13.31
CA ARG A 102 -2.77 -16.49 13.66
C ARG A 102 -3.12 -17.39 12.49
N ILE A 103 -3.25 -16.83 11.30
CA ILE A 103 -3.53 -17.61 10.08
C ILE A 103 -2.34 -18.53 9.78
N THR A 104 -1.11 -18.03 9.82
CA THR A 104 0.08 -18.83 9.51
C THR A 104 0.39 -19.89 10.56
N GLU A 105 -0.06 -19.72 11.79
CA GLU A 105 0.05 -20.74 12.85
C GLU A 105 -0.99 -21.83 12.71
N LYS A 106 -2.18 -21.53 12.21
CA LYS A 106 -3.31 -22.46 12.12
C LYS A 106 -3.37 -23.24 10.81
N TYR A 107 -3.00 -22.61 9.71
CA TYR A 107 -3.13 -23.18 8.36
C TYR A 107 -1.77 -23.53 7.77
N THR A 108 -1.74 -24.49 6.85
CA THR A 108 -0.52 -24.88 6.15
C THR A 108 -0.09 -23.79 5.16
N SER A 109 1.19 -23.82 4.76
CA SER A 109 1.69 -22.88 3.73
C SER A 109 0.96 -23.04 2.40
N GLU A 110 0.49 -24.26 2.08
CA GLU A 110 -0.33 -24.53 0.89
C GLU A 110 -1.69 -23.83 0.99
N ASP A 111 -2.36 -23.95 2.14
CA ASP A 111 -3.64 -23.25 2.38
C ASP A 111 -3.49 -21.73 2.27
N VAL A 112 -2.44 -21.17 2.86
CA VAL A 112 -2.15 -19.73 2.79
C VAL A 112 -1.90 -19.30 1.36
N SER A 113 -1.16 -20.10 0.59
CA SER A 113 -0.90 -19.83 -0.83
C SER A 113 -2.19 -19.77 -1.64
N LYS A 114 -3.11 -20.70 -1.43
CA LYS A 114 -4.43 -20.69 -2.09
C LYS A 114 -5.24 -19.45 -1.72
N PHE A 115 -5.21 -19.06 -0.46
CA PHE A 115 -5.89 -17.85 0.00
C PHE A 115 -5.31 -16.59 -0.66
N CYS A 116 -3.99 -16.50 -0.76
CA CYS A 116 -3.33 -15.39 -1.45
C CYS A 116 -3.71 -15.34 -2.93
N ASP A 117 -3.79 -16.49 -3.60
CA ASP A 117 -4.22 -16.56 -5.00
C ASP A 117 -5.65 -16.05 -5.19
N MET A 118 -6.55 -16.37 -4.26
CA MET A 118 -7.92 -15.87 -4.28
C MET A 118 -7.97 -14.35 -4.08
N LEU A 119 -7.17 -13.83 -3.16
CA LEU A 119 -7.07 -12.38 -2.95
C LEU A 119 -6.51 -11.66 -4.17
N ASP A 120 -5.51 -12.22 -4.80
CA ASP A 120 -4.91 -11.65 -6.02
C ASP A 120 -5.94 -11.60 -7.16
N MET A 121 -6.78 -12.62 -7.27
CA MET A 121 -7.87 -12.64 -8.26
C MET A 121 -8.88 -11.52 -8.01
N ILE A 122 -9.28 -11.30 -6.76
CA ILE A 122 -10.17 -10.20 -6.37
C ILE A 122 -9.52 -8.85 -6.68
N SER A 123 -8.26 -8.69 -6.33
CA SER A 123 -7.47 -7.49 -6.57
C SER A 123 -7.39 -7.16 -8.07
N GLN A 124 -7.12 -8.15 -8.90
CA GLN A 124 -7.05 -7.98 -10.34
C GLN A 124 -8.38 -7.51 -10.95
N ILE A 125 -9.49 -8.10 -10.52
CA ILE A 125 -10.84 -7.71 -10.98
C ILE A 125 -11.13 -6.25 -10.60
N ASN A 126 -10.88 -5.87 -9.35
CA ASN A 126 -11.07 -4.49 -8.88
C ASN A 126 -10.22 -3.50 -9.67
N PHE A 127 -8.98 -3.89 -9.96
CA PHE A 127 -8.07 -3.08 -10.76
C PHE A 127 -8.58 -2.88 -12.20
N GLU A 128 -9.06 -3.94 -12.85
CA GLU A 128 -9.63 -3.87 -14.18
C GLU A 128 -10.86 -2.96 -14.26
N GLU A 129 -11.74 -3.01 -13.26
CA GLU A 129 -12.91 -2.14 -13.18
C GLU A 129 -12.53 -0.66 -13.03
N ILE A 130 -11.52 -0.36 -12.22
CA ILE A 130 -11.07 1.02 -11.99
C ILE A 130 -10.41 1.60 -13.23
N ASN A 131 -9.62 0.82 -13.97
CA ASN A 131 -8.86 1.29 -15.12
C ASN A 131 -9.54 1.01 -16.47
N GLY A 132 -10.48 0.09 -16.53
CA GLY A 132 -11.22 -0.26 -17.73
C GLY A 132 -12.51 0.52 -17.95
N GLY A 133 -12.87 1.35 -16.97
CA GLY A 133 -14.05 2.23 -17.04
C GLY A 133 -13.69 3.63 -17.63
#